data_dc0904c0a9b965b7f16e027e537eb203
#
_entry.id   dc0904c0a9b965b7f16e027e537eb203
#
_cell.length_a   1.000
_cell.length_b   1.000
_cell.length_c   1.000
_cell.angle_alpha   90.00
_cell.angle_beta   90.00
_cell.angle_gamma   90.00
#
_symmetry.space_group_name_H-M   'P 1'
#
loop_
_entity.id
_entity.type
_entity.pdbx_description
1 polymer ?
#
loop_
_entity_poly.entity_id
_entity_poly.type
_entity_poly.pdbx_seq_one_letter_code
_entity_poly.pdbx_strand_id
1 'polypeptide(L)'
;EWYVKFGIPAADGGGRYTIKQVKDMPPLAVPNLIQYYDAVRKETLAYVDSVEPRELDVRSPFERLHIQFPGITKGQVLSHIVVETAQHLGQIGYIRGIIRGMES
;
A
#
# COMPACT_ATOMS: atom_id res chain seq x y z
N GLU A 1 -3.53 -16.98 -4.01
CA GLU A 1 -3.96 -15.60 -3.87
C GLU A 1 -3.69 -15.08 -2.47
N TRP A 2 -3.20 -13.82 -2.34
CA TRP A 2 -2.64 -13.29 -1.10
C TRP A 2 -3.65 -13.16 0.04
N TYR A 3 -4.89 -12.76 -0.26
CA TYR A 3 -5.93 -12.64 0.75
C TYR A 3 -6.22 -13.98 1.46
N VAL A 4 -6.11 -15.10 0.75
CA VAL A 4 -6.23 -16.44 1.35
C VAL A 4 -5.07 -16.72 2.31
N LYS A 5 -3.84 -16.40 1.91
CA LYS A 5 -2.66 -16.55 2.77
C LYS A 5 -2.74 -15.73 4.05
N PHE A 6 -3.34 -14.53 3.96
CA PHE A 6 -3.48 -13.64 5.10
C PHE A 6 -4.76 -13.87 5.92
N GLY A 7 -5.67 -14.72 5.46
CA GLY A 7 -6.94 -14.98 6.15
C GLY A 7 -7.86 -13.77 6.22
N ILE A 8 -7.79 -12.89 5.23
CA ILE A 8 -8.62 -11.68 5.13
C ILE A 8 -9.60 -11.80 3.95
N PRO A 9 -10.76 -11.11 3.98
CA PRO A 9 -11.71 -11.13 2.87
C PRO A 9 -11.12 -10.54 1.59
N ALA A 10 -11.42 -11.13 0.43
CA ALA A 10 -10.92 -10.66 -0.87
C ALA A 10 -11.29 -9.21 -1.21
N ALA A 11 -12.43 -8.74 -0.72
CA ALA A 11 -12.91 -7.37 -0.92
C ALA A 11 -12.32 -6.37 0.08
N ASP A 12 -11.49 -6.83 1.03
CA ASP A 12 -10.91 -5.99 2.06
C ASP A 12 -9.75 -5.18 1.49
N GLY A 13 -9.94 -3.86 1.39
CA GLY A 13 -8.92 -2.94 0.90
C GLY A 13 -7.94 -2.44 1.96
N GLY A 14 -8.02 -2.93 3.19
CA GLY A 14 -7.11 -2.55 4.29
C GLY A 14 -7.30 -1.13 4.83
N GLY A 15 -8.33 -0.42 4.40
CA GLY A 15 -8.54 0.97 4.79
C GLY A 15 -9.71 1.18 5.75
N ARG A 16 -9.60 2.18 6.61
CA ARG A 16 -10.68 2.65 7.50
C ARG A 16 -11.22 1.59 8.45
N TYR A 17 -10.34 0.77 9.00
CA TYR A 17 -10.73 -0.23 9.98
C TYR A 17 -11.25 0.40 11.27
N THR A 18 -12.28 -0.19 11.82
CA THR A 18 -12.73 0.07 13.19
C THR A 18 -11.76 -0.57 14.19
N ILE A 19 -11.77 -0.11 15.43
CA ILE A 19 -10.96 -0.72 16.52
C ILE A 19 -11.23 -2.22 16.63
N LYS A 20 -12.50 -2.62 16.46
CA LYS A 20 -12.88 -4.04 16.50
C LYS A 20 -12.20 -4.82 15.37
N GLN A 21 -12.26 -4.33 14.13
CA GLN A 21 -11.61 -5.00 12.99
C GLN A 21 -10.09 -5.11 13.16
N VAL A 22 -9.45 -4.08 13.74
CA VAL A 22 -8.01 -4.14 14.05
C VAL A 22 -7.70 -5.22 15.08
N LYS A 23 -8.53 -5.33 16.14
CA LYS A 23 -8.35 -6.36 17.19
C LYS A 23 -8.61 -7.77 16.69
N ASP A 24 -9.55 -7.92 15.77
CA ASP A 24 -9.94 -9.20 15.20
C ASP A 24 -9.05 -9.63 14.01
N MET A 25 -8.12 -8.77 13.59
CA MET A 25 -7.22 -9.08 12.49
C MET A 25 -6.34 -10.30 12.83
N PRO A 26 -6.28 -11.31 11.95
CA PRO A 26 -5.41 -12.44 12.19
C PRO A 26 -3.94 -12.01 12.22
N PRO A 27 -3.09 -12.69 13.00
CA PRO A 27 -1.66 -12.40 13.01
C PRO A 27 -1.05 -12.62 11.63
N LEU A 28 -0.35 -11.61 11.12
CA LEU A 28 0.29 -11.67 9.82
C LEU A 28 1.72 -12.19 9.98
N ALA A 29 2.02 -13.31 9.34
CA ALA A 29 3.38 -13.87 9.36
C ALA A 29 4.34 -13.00 8.54
N VAL A 30 5.43 -12.56 9.15
CA VAL A 30 6.44 -11.71 8.50
C VAL A 30 6.96 -12.30 7.18
N PRO A 31 7.27 -13.60 7.07
CA PRO A 31 7.69 -14.18 5.78
C PRO A 31 6.65 -14.00 4.67
N ASN A 32 5.35 -14.10 4.97
CA ASN A 32 4.27 -13.87 4.00
C ASN A 32 4.20 -12.42 3.57
N LEU A 33 4.41 -11.48 4.50
CA LEU A 33 4.47 -10.04 4.19
C LEU A 33 5.64 -9.71 3.26
N ILE A 34 6.81 -10.29 3.49
CA ILE A 34 7.99 -10.12 2.62
C ILE A 34 7.72 -10.69 1.23
N GLN A 35 7.15 -11.89 1.13
CA GLN A 35 6.79 -12.48 -0.17
C GLN A 35 5.77 -11.62 -0.93
N TYR A 36 4.79 -11.09 -0.23
CA TYR A 36 3.80 -10.16 -0.82
C TYR A 36 4.48 -8.89 -1.32
N TYR A 37 5.32 -8.28 -0.49
CA TYR A 37 6.08 -7.11 -0.87
C TYR A 37 6.93 -7.35 -2.14
N ASP A 38 7.66 -8.46 -2.21
CA ASP A 38 8.48 -8.80 -3.36
C ASP A 38 7.65 -9.00 -4.63
N ALA A 39 6.48 -9.64 -4.51
CA ALA A 39 5.56 -9.80 -5.63
C ALA A 39 5.02 -8.46 -6.13
N VAL A 40 4.55 -7.59 -5.24
CA VAL A 40 4.06 -6.25 -5.58
C VAL A 40 5.19 -5.40 -6.18
N ARG A 41 6.38 -5.43 -5.58
CA ARG A 41 7.55 -4.70 -6.06
C ARG A 41 7.92 -5.10 -7.49
N LYS A 42 7.92 -6.40 -7.79
CA LYS A 42 8.19 -6.91 -9.14
C LYS A 42 7.22 -6.34 -10.18
N GLU A 43 5.93 -6.39 -9.90
CA GLU A 43 4.90 -5.86 -10.79
C GLU A 43 5.01 -4.33 -10.95
N THR A 44 5.29 -3.63 -9.85
CA THR A 44 5.47 -2.18 -9.86
C THR A 44 6.67 -1.76 -10.73
N LEU A 45 7.81 -2.44 -10.58
CA LEU A 45 8.99 -2.16 -11.41
C LEU A 45 8.74 -2.46 -12.88
N ALA A 46 8.09 -3.57 -13.20
CA ALA A 46 7.72 -3.91 -14.57
C ALA A 46 6.79 -2.84 -15.20
N TYR A 47 5.84 -2.33 -14.41
CA TYR A 47 4.98 -1.25 -14.87
C TYR A 47 5.76 0.05 -15.12
N VAL A 48 6.60 0.46 -14.17
CA VAL A 48 7.41 1.69 -14.29
C VAL A 48 8.35 1.62 -15.48
N ASP A 49 8.96 0.46 -15.74
CA ASP A 49 9.84 0.24 -16.89
C ASP A 49 9.09 0.28 -18.23
N SER A 50 7.80 -0.04 -18.23
CA SER A 50 6.96 -0.09 -19.44
C SER A 50 6.24 1.22 -19.75
N VAL A 51 6.00 2.08 -18.75
CA VAL A 51 5.23 3.30 -18.92
C VAL A 51 6.03 4.36 -19.68
N GLU A 52 5.44 4.92 -20.72
CA GLU A 52 6.06 6.03 -21.45
C GLU A 52 5.79 7.37 -20.76
N PRO A 53 6.74 8.36 -20.81
CA PRO A 53 6.56 9.66 -20.17
C PRO A 53 5.22 10.35 -20.48
N ARG A 54 4.76 10.27 -21.73
CA ARG A 54 3.47 10.84 -22.18
C ARG A 54 2.25 10.23 -21.49
N GLU A 55 2.35 9.00 -20.99
CA GLU A 55 1.26 8.33 -20.31
C GLU A 55 1.07 8.84 -18.89
N LEU A 56 2.09 9.47 -18.31
CA LEU A 56 2.02 10.01 -16.95
C LEU A 56 1.03 11.17 -16.83
N ASP A 57 0.79 11.89 -17.91
CA ASP A 57 -0.18 13.00 -17.95
C ASP A 57 -1.62 12.54 -18.26
N VAL A 58 -1.80 11.26 -18.60
CA VAL A 58 -3.12 10.70 -18.87
C VAL A 58 -3.88 10.49 -17.56
N ARG A 59 -5.19 10.76 -17.60
CA ARG A 59 -6.11 10.50 -16.49
C ARG A 59 -5.97 9.06 -15.98
N SER A 60 -5.88 8.89 -14.67
CA SER A 60 -5.83 7.56 -14.06
C SER A 60 -7.08 6.74 -14.38
N PRO A 61 -6.95 5.45 -14.69
CA PRO A 61 -8.10 4.57 -14.94
C PRO A 61 -8.86 4.19 -13.65
N PHE A 62 -8.33 4.53 -12.48
CA PHE A 62 -8.93 4.19 -11.19
C PHE A 62 -10.01 5.20 -10.81
N GLU A 63 -11.24 4.98 -11.25
CA GLU A 63 -12.38 5.89 -11.01
C GLU A 63 -12.58 6.24 -9.53
N ARG A 64 -12.33 5.31 -8.63
CA ARG A 64 -12.45 5.53 -7.18
C ARG A 64 -11.56 6.66 -6.67
N LEU A 65 -10.39 6.87 -7.27
CA LEU A 65 -9.48 7.95 -6.90
C LEU A 65 -10.02 9.33 -7.29
N HIS A 66 -10.82 9.41 -8.35
CA HIS A 66 -11.38 10.69 -8.81
C HIS A 66 -12.46 11.26 -7.89
N ILE A 67 -12.99 10.46 -6.97
CA ILE A 67 -13.90 10.95 -5.92
C ILE A 67 -13.15 11.88 -4.97
N GLN A 68 -11.94 11.53 -4.60
CA GLN A 68 -11.10 12.30 -3.67
C GLN A 68 -10.17 13.28 -4.39
N PHE A 69 -9.69 12.90 -5.56
CA PHE A 69 -8.74 13.66 -6.38
C PHE A 69 -9.26 13.78 -7.82
N PRO A 70 -10.22 14.72 -8.08
CA PRO A 70 -10.79 14.86 -9.42
C PRO A 70 -9.73 15.10 -10.49
N GLY A 71 -9.75 14.29 -11.55
CA GLY A 71 -8.83 14.44 -12.66
C GLY A 71 -7.40 13.93 -12.43
N ILE A 72 -7.13 13.22 -11.33
CA ILE A 72 -5.79 12.69 -11.02
C ILE A 72 -5.18 11.91 -12.18
N THR A 73 -3.94 12.21 -12.53
CA THR A 73 -3.19 11.54 -13.59
C THR A 73 -2.45 10.30 -13.09
N LYS A 74 -1.99 9.45 -14.01
CA LYS A 74 -1.15 8.29 -13.68
C LYS A 74 0.13 8.70 -12.94
N GLY A 75 0.78 9.78 -13.38
CA GLY A 75 1.99 10.31 -12.72
C GLY A 75 1.74 10.80 -11.31
N GLN A 76 0.60 11.46 -11.08
CA GLN A 76 0.20 11.89 -9.73
C GLN A 76 -0.11 10.69 -8.82
N VAL A 77 -0.72 9.62 -9.35
CA VAL A 77 -0.92 8.37 -8.59
C VAL A 77 0.42 7.77 -8.16
N LEU A 78 1.39 7.67 -9.08
CA LEU A 78 2.72 7.16 -8.75
C LEU A 78 3.42 8.01 -7.68
N SER A 79 3.35 9.33 -7.79
CA SER A 79 3.90 10.25 -6.78
C SER A 79 3.22 10.07 -5.43
N HIS A 80 1.90 9.89 -5.42
CA HIS A 80 1.14 9.66 -4.19
C HIS A 80 1.53 8.35 -3.51
N ILE A 81 1.78 7.28 -4.26
CA ILE A 81 2.26 6.00 -3.72
C ILE A 81 3.59 6.17 -2.97
N VAL A 82 4.51 6.98 -3.49
CA VAL A 82 5.79 7.26 -2.81
C VAL A 82 5.57 7.96 -1.48
N VAL A 83 4.70 8.97 -1.45
CA VAL A 83 4.36 9.72 -0.22
C VAL A 83 3.69 8.81 0.80
N GLU A 84 2.69 8.03 0.39
CA GLU A 84 1.99 7.07 1.26
C GLU A 84 2.96 6.03 1.85
N THR A 85 3.85 5.50 1.04
CA THR A 85 4.86 4.53 1.50
C THR A 85 5.78 5.15 2.56
N ALA A 86 6.23 6.38 2.34
CA ALA A 86 7.07 7.10 3.30
C ALA A 86 6.34 7.37 4.62
N GLN A 87 5.05 7.75 4.56
CA GLN A 87 4.21 7.97 5.74
C GLN A 87 4.03 6.68 6.55
N HIS A 88 3.69 5.58 5.90
CA HIS A 88 3.54 4.28 6.56
C HIS A 88 4.85 3.78 7.17
N LEU A 89 5.98 3.97 6.49
CA LEU A 89 7.29 3.65 7.04
C LEU A 89 7.59 4.45 8.32
N GLY A 90 7.27 5.74 8.32
CA GLY A 90 7.38 6.60 9.50
C GLY A 90 6.49 6.13 10.66
N GLN A 91 5.25 5.75 10.37
CA GLN A 91 4.32 5.19 11.37
C GLN A 91 4.84 3.88 11.98
N ILE A 92 5.38 2.98 11.16
CA ILE A 92 6.00 1.72 11.62
C ILE A 92 7.21 2.02 12.52
N GLY A 93 8.07 2.95 12.11
CA GLY A 93 9.22 3.39 12.90
C GLY A 93 8.82 3.98 14.24
N TYR A 94 7.79 4.80 14.27
CA TYR A 94 7.25 5.40 15.49
C TYR A 94 6.68 4.34 16.46
N ILE A 95 5.86 3.42 15.95
CA ILE A 95 5.30 2.32 16.77
C ILE A 95 6.42 1.43 17.32
N ARG A 96 7.41 1.10 16.48
CA ARG A 96 8.59 0.33 16.92
C ARG A 96 9.33 1.04 18.05
N GLY A 97 9.53 2.35 17.95
CA GLY A 97 10.16 3.16 18.99
C GLY A 97 9.39 3.13 20.32
N ILE A 98 8.05 3.20 20.26
CA ILE A 98 7.21 3.06 21.46
C ILE A 98 7.38 1.69 22.14
N ILE A 99 7.42 0.61 21.33
CA ILE A 99 7.46 -0.77 21.86
C ILE A 99 8.85 -1.14 22.38
N ARG A 100 9.91 -0.74 21.68
CA ARG A 100 11.30 -1.19 21.93
C ARG A 100 12.18 -0.15 22.58
N GLY A 101 11.75 1.10 22.64
CA GLY A 101 12.59 2.23 23.04
C GLY A 101 13.49 2.73 21.89
N MET A 102 14.07 3.90 22.10
CA MET A 102 14.89 4.58 21.09
C MET A 102 16.27 3.97 20.88
N GLU A 103 16.74 3.16 21.82
CA GLU A 103 18.09 2.59 21.86
C GLU A 103 18.18 1.15 21.33
N SER A 104 17.11 0.64 20.76
CA SER A 104 17.06 -0.76 20.30
C SER A 104 17.17 -0.88 18.78
#